data_4a513be2a07c223a335c7b2234edf63d
#
_entry.id   4a513be2a07c223a335c7b2234edf63d
#
_cell.length_a   1.000
_cell.length_b   1.000
_cell.length_c   1.000
_cell.angle_alpha   90.00
_cell.angle_beta   90.00
_cell.angle_gamma   90.00
#
_symmetry.space_group_name_H-M   'P 1'
#
loop_
_entity.id
_entity.type
_entity.pdbx_description
1 polymer ?
#
loop_
_entity_poly.entity_id
_entity_poly.type
_entity_poly.pdbx_seq_one_letter_code
_entity_poly.pdbx_strand_id
1 'polypeptide(L)'
;MTTITLTLSDQTMEQAQQAAAALKRPVEEILSELLAAALPPVHDAPADMQTELTRMTWLDSQELWRIARGSMSAEAQERLQQLTHLQGQRALTSAEQEQLDALRQEYGRTTILKARAYALLSLRGREPLLSRV
;
A
#
# COMPACT_ATOMS: atom_id res chain seq x y z
N MET A 1 25.02 -8.57 0.47
CA MET A 1 24.45 -8.38 -0.89
C MET A 1 24.09 -9.72 -1.51
N THR A 2 22.96 -9.80 -2.16
CA THR A 2 22.49 -11.00 -2.83
C THR A 2 22.45 -10.73 -4.33
N THR A 3 22.93 -11.70 -5.10
CA THR A 3 22.93 -11.60 -6.56
C THR A 3 21.87 -12.53 -7.14
N ILE A 4 21.12 -12.04 -8.13
CA ILE A 4 20.14 -12.82 -8.87
C ILE A 4 20.36 -12.57 -10.36
N THR A 5 20.12 -13.60 -11.16
CA THR A 5 20.18 -13.50 -12.62
C THR A 5 18.76 -13.48 -13.15
N LEU A 6 18.45 -12.48 -13.99
CA LEU A 6 17.13 -12.29 -14.60
C LEU A 6 17.24 -12.48 -16.11
N THR A 7 16.21 -13.09 -16.69
CA THR A 7 16.03 -13.15 -18.13
C THR A 7 15.01 -12.06 -18.53
N LEU A 8 15.46 -11.08 -19.31
CA LEU A 8 14.63 -9.99 -19.78
C LEU A 8 14.33 -10.16 -21.26
N SER A 9 13.16 -9.68 -21.70
CA SER A 9 12.87 -9.59 -23.12
C SER A 9 13.81 -8.57 -23.77
N ASP A 10 14.06 -8.75 -25.06
CA ASP A 10 14.94 -7.83 -25.81
C ASP A 10 14.42 -6.40 -25.73
N GLN A 11 13.11 -6.21 -25.79
CA GLN A 11 12.47 -4.90 -25.70
C GLN A 11 12.73 -4.25 -24.33
N THR A 12 12.56 -5.01 -23.26
CA THR A 12 12.81 -4.51 -21.90
C THR A 12 14.27 -4.15 -21.69
N MET A 13 15.18 -5.00 -22.19
CA MET A 13 16.62 -4.73 -22.11
C MET A 13 17.01 -3.49 -22.90
N GLU A 14 16.47 -3.33 -24.09
CA GLU A 14 16.72 -2.14 -24.91
C GLU A 14 16.25 -0.86 -24.21
N GLN A 15 15.06 -0.87 -23.63
CA GLN A 15 14.53 0.27 -22.87
C GLN A 15 15.43 0.60 -21.67
N ALA A 16 15.88 -0.42 -20.96
CA ALA A 16 16.77 -0.23 -19.82
C ALA A 16 18.12 0.35 -20.24
N GLN A 17 18.67 -0.13 -21.36
CA GLN A 17 19.93 0.38 -21.90
C GLN A 17 19.82 1.83 -22.38
N GLN A 18 18.70 2.20 -22.99
CA GLN A 18 18.45 3.58 -23.39
C GLN A 18 18.38 4.51 -22.19
N ALA A 19 17.68 4.09 -21.13
CA ALA A 19 17.60 4.86 -19.88
C ALA A 19 19.00 5.03 -19.25
N ALA A 20 19.78 3.95 -19.22
CA ALA A 20 21.13 3.96 -18.66
C ALA A 20 22.05 4.92 -19.44
N ALA A 21 21.97 4.89 -20.76
CA ALA A 21 22.74 5.79 -21.63
C ALA A 21 22.36 7.25 -21.41
N ALA A 22 21.06 7.53 -21.30
CA ALA A 22 20.54 8.89 -21.05
C ALA A 22 21.00 9.44 -19.71
N LEU A 23 21.05 8.60 -18.69
CA LEU A 23 21.45 8.97 -17.32
C LEU A 23 22.94 8.82 -17.07
N LYS A 24 23.69 8.27 -18.02
CA LYS A 24 25.14 7.99 -17.91
C LYS A 24 25.48 7.13 -16.69
N ARG A 25 24.68 6.09 -16.46
CA ARG A 25 24.80 5.18 -15.34
C ARG A 25 24.76 3.73 -15.83
N PRO A 26 25.39 2.78 -15.13
CA PRO A 26 25.29 1.36 -15.49
C PRO A 26 23.84 0.87 -15.50
N VAL A 27 23.50 0.00 -16.46
CA VAL A 27 22.14 -0.54 -16.60
C VAL A 27 21.71 -1.33 -15.34
N GLU A 28 22.64 -2.03 -14.70
CA GLU A 28 22.39 -2.78 -13.48
C GLU A 28 21.92 -1.86 -12.35
N GLU A 29 22.50 -0.69 -12.25
CA GLU A 29 22.13 0.32 -11.24
C GLU A 29 20.74 0.87 -11.49
N ILE A 30 20.42 1.18 -12.74
CA ILE A 30 19.10 1.67 -13.15
C ILE A 30 18.04 0.61 -12.83
N LEU A 31 18.29 -0.65 -13.19
CA LEU A 31 17.34 -1.74 -12.92
C LEU A 31 17.17 -1.98 -11.43
N SER A 32 18.24 -1.90 -10.66
CA SER A 32 18.19 -2.06 -9.21
C SER A 32 17.30 -0.98 -8.55
N GLU A 33 17.48 0.27 -8.98
CA GLU A 33 16.67 1.39 -8.46
C GLU A 33 15.21 1.27 -8.86
N LEU A 34 14.94 0.84 -10.10
CA LEU A 34 13.56 0.63 -10.56
C LEU A 34 12.87 -0.48 -9.77
N LEU A 35 13.59 -1.58 -9.49
CA LEU A 35 13.04 -2.66 -8.67
C LEU A 35 12.78 -2.20 -7.24
N ALA A 36 13.69 -1.44 -6.65
CA ALA A 36 13.50 -0.88 -5.31
C ALA A 36 12.28 0.04 -5.25
N ALA A 37 12.06 0.84 -6.30
CA ALA A 37 10.89 1.71 -6.38
C ALA A 37 9.60 0.93 -6.62
N ALA A 38 9.64 -0.15 -7.41
CA ALA A 38 8.48 -0.99 -7.71
C ALA A 38 8.06 -1.87 -6.51
N LEU A 39 9.00 -2.13 -5.58
CA LEU A 39 8.78 -2.92 -4.38
C LEU A 39 8.88 -2.02 -3.15
N PRO A 40 7.90 -1.13 -2.91
CA PRO A 40 7.99 -0.19 -1.79
C PRO A 40 8.16 -0.92 -0.47
N PRO A 41 9.01 -0.42 0.41
CA PRO A 41 9.22 -1.07 1.71
C PRO A 41 7.96 -1.03 2.56
N VAL A 42 7.77 -2.06 3.38
CA VAL A 42 6.65 -2.16 4.31
C VAL A 42 7.14 -2.24 5.76
N HIS A 43 8.42 -2.00 5.99
CA HIS A 43 9.02 -2.15 7.33
C HIS A 43 8.50 -1.13 8.34
N ASP A 44 7.91 -0.03 7.89
CA ASP A 44 7.29 0.98 8.76
C ASP A 44 5.88 0.59 9.17
N ALA A 45 5.31 -0.44 8.55
CA ALA A 45 3.97 -0.91 8.88
C ALA A 45 3.99 -1.78 10.13
N PRO A 46 2.85 -1.93 10.83
CA PRO A 46 2.74 -2.89 11.92
C PRO A 46 3.18 -4.29 11.49
N ALA A 47 3.90 -4.98 12.37
CA ALA A 47 4.51 -6.28 12.03
C ALA A 47 3.50 -7.31 11.53
N ASP A 48 2.28 -7.31 12.08
CA ASP A 48 1.20 -8.21 11.67
C ASP A 48 0.66 -7.93 10.27
N MET A 49 0.91 -6.74 9.74
CA MET A 49 0.46 -6.35 8.40
C MET A 49 1.53 -6.47 7.32
N GLN A 50 2.80 -6.60 7.69
CA GLN A 50 3.88 -6.57 6.70
C GLN A 50 3.78 -7.66 5.64
N THR A 51 3.43 -8.89 6.03
CA THR A 51 3.25 -10.00 5.10
C THR A 51 2.10 -9.73 4.13
N GLU A 52 0.97 -9.24 4.62
CA GLU A 52 -0.19 -8.91 3.80
C GLU A 52 0.12 -7.79 2.81
N LEU A 53 0.77 -6.72 3.28
CA LEU A 53 1.15 -5.60 2.43
C LEU A 53 2.14 -6.03 1.35
N THR A 54 3.08 -6.91 1.68
CA THR A 54 4.03 -7.45 0.72
C THR A 54 3.32 -8.29 -0.34
N ARG A 55 2.37 -9.13 0.05
CA ARG A 55 1.59 -9.95 -0.89
C ARG A 55 0.80 -9.12 -1.88
N MET A 56 0.35 -7.92 -1.48
CA MET A 56 -0.42 -7.04 -2.35
C MET A 56 0.35 -6.66 -3.62
N THR A 57 1.67 -6.68 -3.60
CA THR A 57 2.51 -6.38 -4.77
C THR A 57 2.21 -7.32 -5.94
N TRP A 58 1.76 -8.55 -5.67
CA TRP A 58 1.47 -9.56 -6.69
C TRP A 58 -0.01 -9.69 -7.04
N LEU A 59 -0.88 -8.86 -6.45
CA LEU A 59 -2.29 -8.83 -6.81
C LEU A 59 -2.48 -8.17 -8.17
N ASP A 60 -3.51 -8.61 -8.92
CA ASP A 60 -3.86 -7.94 -10.15
C ASP A 60 -4.53 -6.58 -9.86
N SER A 61 -4.65 -5.76 -10.90
CA SER A 61 -5.19 -4.41 -10.74
C SER A 61 -6.65 -4.40 -10.31
N GLN A 62 -7.44 -5.40 -10.70
CA GLN A 62 -8.84 -5.52 -10.30
C GLN A 62 -8.96 -5.77 -8.80
N GLU A 63 -8.13 -6.66 -8.26
CA GLU A 63 -8.09 -6.94 -6.82
C GLU A 63 -7.62 -5.74 -6.02
N LEU A 64 -6.60 -5.04 -6.51
CA LEU A 64 -6.12 -3.81 -5.88
C LEU A 64 -7.19 -2.72 -5.88
N TRP A 65 -7.94 -2.56 -6.96
CA TRP A 65 -9.06 -1.62 -7.01
C TRP A 65 -10.15 -1.98 -6.00
N ARG A 66 -10.42 -3.27 -5.80
CA ARG A 66 -11.38 -3.72 -4.80
C ARG A 66 -10.95 -3.29 -3.40
N ILE A 67 -9.67 -3.45 -3.07
CA ILE A 67 -9.12 -3.01 -1.79
C ILE A 67 -9.16 -1.47 -1.68
N ALA A 68 -8.75 -0.77 -2.73
CA ALA A 68 -8.72 0.70 -2.74
C ALA A 68 -10.09 1.33 -2.54
N ARG A 69 -11.15 0.69 -3.06
CA ARG A 69 -12.54 1.15 -2.90
C ARG A 69 -13.22 0.60 -1.66
N GLY A 70 -12.60 -0.37 -0.98
CA GLY A 70 -13.14 -0.95 0.22
C GLY A 70 -13.21 0.04 1.36
N SER A 71 -14.07 -0.24 2.32
CA SER A 71 -14.18 0.54 3.54
C SER A 71 -14.72 -0.35 4.65
N MET A 72 -14.65 0.13 5.88
CA MET A 72 -15.35 -0.51 6.99
C MET A 72 -16.86 -0.54 6.67
N SER A 73 -17.57 -1.52 7.24
CA SER A 73 -19.03 -1.56 7.12
C SER A 73 -19.65 -0.26 7.63
N ALA A 74 -20.83 0.09 7.09
CA ALA A 74 -21.56 1.28 7.55
C ALA A 74 -21.86 1.20 9.05
N GLU A 75 -22.19 0.01 9.54
CA GLU A 75 -22.45 -0.22 10.97
C GLU A 75 -21.21 0.04 11.83
N ALA A 76 -20.03 -0.44 11.37
CA ALA A 76 -18.78 -0.23 12.10
C ALA A 76 -18.38 1.24 12.13
N GLN A 77 -18.55 1.95 11.01
CA GLN A 77 -18.26 3.39 10.91
C GLN A 77 -19.17 4.18 11.84
N GLU A 78 -20.45 3.88 11.85
CA GLU A 78 -21.43 4.55 12.70
C GLU A 78 -21.12 4.31 14.17
N ARG A 79 -20.79 3.07 14.54
CA ARG A 79 -20.44 2.74 15.92
C ARG A 79 -19.16 3.43 16.38
N LEU A 80 -18.16 3.53 15.50
CA LEU A 80 -16.93 4.27 15.78
C LEU A 80 -17.24 5.74 16.06
N GLN A 81 -18.09 6.37 15.25
CA GLN A 81 -18.51 7.76 15.45
C GLN A 81 -19.24 7.94 16.77
N GLN A 82 -20.16 7.04 17.11
CA GLN A 82 -20.91 7.08 18.36
C GLN A 82 -19.98 7.00 19.57
N LEU A 83 -19.04 6.05 19.56
CA LEU A 83 -18.11 5.87 20.68
C LEU A 83 -17.14 7.05 20.82
N THR A 84 -16.69 7.60 19.70
CA THR A 84 -15.83 8.78 19.70
C THR A 84 -16.58 9.98 20.31
N HIS A 85 -17.84 10.16 19.94
CA HIS A 85 -18.69 11.22 20.48
C HIS A 85 -18.92 11.05 21.99
N LEU A 86 -19.24 9.83 22.44
CA LEU A 86 -19.44 9.52 23.85
C LEU A 86 -18.17 9.77 24.67
N GLN A 87 -17.01 9.43 24.13
CA GLN A 87 -15.73 9.66 24.81
C GLN A 87 -15.51 11.15 25.12
N GLY A 88 -16.00 12.04 24.28
CA GLY A 88 -15.94 13.49 24.51
C GLY A 88 -16.91 13.98 25.56
N GLN A 89 -17.93 13.19 25.95
CA GLN A 89 -18.97 13.59 26.89
C GLN A 89 -18.83 12.95 28.28
N ARG A 90 -18.31 11.74 28.36
CA ARG A 90 -18.15 10.99 29.61
C ARG A 90 -17.07 9.93 29.46
N ALA A 91 -16.66 9.33 30.58
CA ALA A 91 -15.77 8.19 30.58
C ALA A 91 -16.49 6.97 29.97
N LEU A 92 -15.80 6.22 29.11
CA LEU A 92 -16.36 5.00 28.53
C LEU A 92 -16.27 3.85 29.53
N THR A 93 -17.24 2.92 29.45
CA THR A 93 -17.14 1.66 30.18
C THR A 93 -16.02 0.82 29.61
N SER A 94 -15.56 -0.21 30.34
CA SER A 94 -14.51 -1.11 29.83
C SER A 94 -14.91 -1.78 28.54
N ALA A 95 -16.15 -2.22 28.40
CA ALA A 95 -16.66 -2.83 27.16
C ALA A 95 -16.67 -1.83 25.99
N GLU A 96 -17.09 -0.59 26.24
CA GLU A 96 -17.09 0.46 25.23
C GLU A 96 -15.67 0.82 24.80
N GLN A 97 -14.72 0.87 25.75
CA GLN A 97 -13.33 1.15 25.44
C GLN A 97 -12.71 0.05 24.58
N GLU A 98 -12.96 -1.21 24.91
CA GLU A 98 -12.49 -2.34 24.11
C GLU A 98 -13.05 -2.29 22.69
N GLN A 99 -14.33 -1.99 22.56
CA GLN A 99 -14.98 -1.87 21.26
C GLN A 99 -14.38 -0.72 20.44
N LEU A 100 -14.16 0.42 21.07
CA LEU A 100 -13.55 1.58 20.42
C LEU A 100 -12.13 1.25 19.91
N ASP A 101 -11.33 0.59 20.75
CA ASP A 101 -9.97 0.21 20.39
C ASP A 101 -9.96 -0.75 19.19
N ALA A 102 -10.86 -1.74 19.18
CA ALA A 102 -10.99 -2.69 18.08
C ALA A 102 -11.40 -1.98 16.78
N LEU A 103 -12.36 -1.05 16.86
CA LEU A 103 -12.81 -0.29 15.69
C LEU A 103 -11.73 0.64 15.16
N ARG A 104 -10.93 1.24 16.02
CA ARG A 104 -9.78 2.07 15.61
C ARG A 104 -8.71 1.24 14.93
N GLN A 105 -8.45 0.03 15.40
CA GLN A 105 -7.50 -0.88 14.74
C GLN A 105 -8.00 -1.28 13.36
N GLU A 106 -9.28 -1.61 13.23
CA GLU A 106 -9.88 -1.94 11.95
C GLU A 106 -9.81 -0.76 10.97
N TYR A 107 -10.12 0.43 11.43
CA TYR A 107 -10.02 1.65 10.62
C TYR A 107 -8.58 1.89 10.15
N GLY A 108 -7.61 1.78 11.05
CA GLY A 108 -6.20 1.95 10.73
C GLY A 108 -5.72 0.92 9.72
N ARG A 109 -6.09 -0.34 9.90
CA ARG A 109 -5.77 -1.43 8.97
C ARG A 109 -6.34 -1.16 7.58
N THR A 110 -7.63 -0.81 7.52
CA THR A 110 -8.30 -0.50 6.25
C THR A 110 -7.60 0.67 5.54
N THR A 111 -7.26 1.71 6.29
CA THR A 111 -6.58 2.89 5.76
C THR A 111 -5.22 2.53 5.15
N ILE A 112 -4.43 1.72 5.85
CA ILE A 112 -3.11 1.29 5.37
C ILE A 112 -3.23 0.43 4.11
N LEU A 113 -4.17 -0.52 4.08
CA LEU A 113 -4.40 -1.37 2.92
C LEU A 113 -4.82 -0.54 1.69
N LYS A 114 -5.72 0.43 1.88
CA LYS A 114 -6.16 1.32 0.80
C LYS A 114 -5.00 2.17 0.27
N ALA A 115 -4.20 2.73 1.16
CA ALA A 115 -3.05 3.54 0.77
C ALA A 115 -2.06 2.71 -0.05
N ARG A 116 -1.79 1.48 0.38
CA ARG A 116 -0.91 0.56 -0.35
C ARG A 116 -1.48 0.22 -1.73
N ALA A 117 -2.78 -0.06 -1.81
CA ALA A 117 -3.44 -0.37 -3.08
C ALA A 117 -3.33 0.80 -4.07
N TYR A 118 -3.62 2.03 -3.62
CA TYR A 118 -3.48 3.23 -4.46
C TYR A 118 -2.03 3.44 -4.91
N ALA A 119 -1.06 3.25 -4.02
CA ALA A 119 0.35 3.39 -4.38
C ALA A 119 0.76 2.40 -5.47
N LEU A 120 0.37 1.12 -5.32
CA LEU A 120 0.68 0.09 -6.32
C LEU A 120 -0.01 0.37 -7.66
N LEU A 121 -1.28 0.80 -7.63
CA LEU A 121 -2.01 1.15 -8.84
C LEU A 121 -1.39 2.36 -9.55
N SER A 122 -0.96 3.37 -8.80
CA SER A 122 -0.26 4.53 -9.35
C SER A 122 1.02 4.13 -10.06
N LEU A 123 1.81 3.25 -9.45
CA LEU A 123 3.05 2.76 -10.05
C LEU A 123 2.77 2.01 -11.36
N ARG A 124 1.73 1.17 -11.39
CA ARG A 124 1.37 0.40 -12.59
C ARG A 124 0.82 1.27 -13.71
N GLY A 125 0.02 2.30 -13.35
CA GLY A 125 -0.57 3.22 -14.31
C GLY A 125 0.35 4.33 -14.77
N ARG A 126 1.51 4.49 -14.13
CA ARG A 126 2.47 5.57 -14.37
C ARG A 126 1.87 6.97 -14.19
N GLU A 127 0.74 7.07 -13.52
CA GLU A 127 0.06 8.34 -13.22
C GLU A 127 -0.43 8.33 -11.78
N PRO A 128 -0.31 9.46 -11.05
CA PRO A 128 -0.86 9.57 -9.71
C PRO A 128 -2.39 9.51 -9.75
N LEU A 129 -2.98 8.47 -9.15
CA LEU A 129 -4.43 8.27 -9.17
C LEU A 129 -5.18 9.34 -8.36
N LEU A 130 -4.55 9.86 -7.32
CA LEU A 130 -5.15 10.87 -6.45
C LEU A 130 -5.25 12.25 -7.12
N SER A 131 -4.57 12.47 -8.23
CA SER A 131 -4.67 13.71 -8.99
C SER A 131 -5.82 13.72 -10.01
N ARG A 132 -6.53 12.59 -10.14
CA ARG A 132 -7.69 12.45 -11.03
C ARG A 132 -9.00 12.70 -10.28
N VAL A 133 -9.14 13.86 -9.74
CA VAL A 133 -10.38 14.24 -9.07
C VAL A 133 -11.21 15.11 -9.98
#